data_bd1d6f0b854f251c5faff8945bcd05e7
#
_entry.id   bd1d6f0b854f251c5faff8945bcd05e7
#
_cell.length_a   1.000
_cell.length_b   1.000
_cell.length_c   1.000
_cell.angle_alpha   90.00
_cell.angle_beta   90.00
_cell.angle_gamma   90.00
#
_symmetry.space_group_name_H-M   'P 1'
#
loop_
_entity.id
_entity.type
_entity.pdbx_description
1 polymer ?
#
loop_
_entity_poly.entity_id
_entity_poly.type
_entity_poly.pdbx_seq_one_letter_code
_entity_poly.pdbx_strand_id
1 'polypeptide(L)'
;MKSIFNFIRWALTHVDPNTVPNNAILVNGTATNIGTEPWHYLYGTIRSKTTKALIEERWVNFYSSHGWNRSTYDDITNNFKSDDYATDCQGLLDAYFTYELGIRTDINADYNYRNWCTDKGLIDDVDRPYTVGEALFIANKKGKMTHVGWICGFDSDGEPLAVEARGLNYGVVITRLDNRSWTHRGLMTKKFEYEEEHDMPIRIEKTNPMLQGEYISALQIAMNALGYTDANGNELEVDGKCGTKTVQAVTAFVNAHADYCVVQPVEEPTETFSPIATFTSTDGTYNLIIVPCSSEV
;
A
#
# COMPACT_ATOMS: atom_id res chain seq x y z
N MET A 1 -3.50 -13.67 13.31
CA MET A 1 -3.09 -13.62 11.87
C MET A 1 -2.09 -12.51 11.67
N LYS A 2 -1.52 -12.32 10.49
CA LYS A 2 -0.62 -11.18 10.22
C LYS A 2 -1.42 -10.06 9.58
N SER A 3 -1.02 -8.80 9.84
CA SER A 3 -1.64 -7.64 9.20
C SER A 3 -1.38 -7.64 7.69
N ILE A 4 -2.40 -7.36 6.89
CA ILE A 4 -2.30 -7.24 5.43
C ILE A 4 -1.38 -6.08 5.04
N PHE A 5 -1.31 -5.03 5.87
CA PHE A 5 -0.47 -3.87 5.63
C PHE A 5 1.02 -4.21 5.58
N ASN A 6 1.47 -5.21 6.36
CA ASN A 6 2.85 -5.69 6.31
C ASN A 6 3.18 -6.33 4.95
N PHE A 7 2.23 -7.07 4.37
CA PHE A 7 2.39 -7.58 3.00
C PHE A 7 2.45 -6.43 1.98
N ILE A 8 1.56 -5.45 2.07
CA ILE A 8 1.55 -4.33 1.12
C ILE A 8 2.85 -3.53 1.22
N ARG A 9 3.31 -3.18 2.43
CA ARG A 9 4.60 -2.48 2.61
C ARG A 9 5.75 -3.26 2.00
N TRP A 10 5.80 -4.56 2.24
CA TRP A 10 6.82 -5.44 1.67
C TRP A 10 6.71 -5.49 0.12
N ALA A 11 5.52 -5.67 -0.44
CA ALA A 11 5.34 -5.71 -1.89
C ALA A 11 5.77 -4.40 -2.58
N LEU A 12 5.56 -3.25 -1.92
CA LEU A 12 5.98 -1.93 -2.42
C LEU A 12 7.50 -1.79 -2.53
N THR A 13 8.31 -2.54 -1.77
CA THR A 13 9.77 -2.52 -1.92
C THR A 13 10.21 -3.10 -3.27
N HIS A 14 9.37 -3.93 -3.89
CA HIS A 14 9.68 -4.66 -5.12
C HIS A 14 9.09 -4.07 -6.40
N VAL A 15 8.42 -2.92 -6.32
CA VAL A 15 7.85 -2.25 -7.50
C VAL A 15 8.94 -1.54 -8.34
N ASP A 16 8.69 -1.36 -9.63
CA ASP A 16 9.46 -0.40 -10.42
C ASP A 16 9.11 1.02 -9.94
N PRO A 17 10.07 1.77 -9.36
CA PRO A 17 9.81 3.10 -8.80
C PRO A 17 9.30 4.10 -9.85
N ASN A 18 9.58 3.90 -11.13
CA ASN A 18 9.10 4.76 -12.22
C ASN A 18 7.58 4.61 -12.46
N THR A 19 6.95 3.60 -11.89
CA THR A 19 5.50 3.36 -12.02
C THR A 19 4.68 3.98 -10.90
N VAL A 20 5.34 4.52 -9.89
CA VAL A 20 4.67 5.16 -8.74
C VAL A 20 4.10 6.51 -9.19
N PRO A 21 2.78 6.75 -9.14
CA PRO A 21 2.22 8.05 -9.46
C PRO A 21 2.74 9.14 -8.50
N ASN A 22 3.05 10.32 -9.04
CA ASN A 22 3.56 11.45 -8.24
C ASN A 22 2.58 11.90 -7.13
N ASN A 23 1.30 11.64 -7.31
CA ASN A 23 0.22 11.99 -6.38
C ASN A 23 -0.28 10.79 -5.57
N ALA A 24 0.49 9.71 -5.50
CA ALA A 24 0.13 8.50 -4.77
C ALA A 24 0.19 8.72 -3.25
N ILE A 25 -0.86 8.33 -2.56
CA ILE A 25 -0.95 8.21 -1.10
C ILE A 25 -0.96 6.72 -0.78
N LEU A 26 0.21 6.18 -0.51
CA LEU A 26 0.41 4.75 -0.26
C LEU A 26 0.34 4.43 1.23
N VAL A 27 0.19 3.15 1.55
CA VAL A 27 0.12 2.68 2.93
C VAL A 27 1.31 3.16 3.76
N ASN A 28 1.00 3.72 4.90
CA ASN A 28 1.84 4.40 5.90
C ASN A 28 3.37 4.28 5.79
N GLY A 29 4.03 5.41 5.58
CA GLY A 29 5.46 5.62 5.89
C GLY A 29 6.44 4.90 4.96
N THR A 30 5.99 4.38 3.84
CA THR A 30 6.80 3.56 2.94
C THR A 30 7.51 4.33 1.84
N ALA A 31 7.43 5.66 1.82
CA ALA A 31 8.11 6.47 0.82
C ALA A 31 9.64 6.18 0.74
N THR A 32 10.25 5.77 1.85
CA THR A 32 11.69 5.46 1.93
C THR A 32 12.09 4.13 1.30
N ASN A 33 11.16 3.17 1.19
CA ASN A 33 11.49 1.79 0.78
C ASN A 33 10.81 1.36 -0.52
N ILE A 34 10.07 2.26 -1.18
CA ILE A 34 9.39 1.93 -2.44
C ILE A 34 10.43 1.71 -3.53
N GLY A 35 10.34 0.56 -4.19
CA GLY A 35 11.16 0.24 -5.35
C GLY A 35 12.65 0.09 -5.05
N THR A 36 13.03 -0.22 -3.80
CA THR A 36 14.44 -0.44 -3.43
C THR A 36 15.02 -1.72 -4.01
N GLU A 37 14.16 -2.71 -4.29
CA GLU A 37 14.52 -4.00 -4.86
C GLU A 37 13.52 -4.42 -5.95
N PRO A 38 13.44 -3.75 -7.12
CA PRO A 38 12.43 -4.02 -8.13
C PRO A 38 12.57 -5.44 -8.69
N TRP A 39 11.42 -6.12 -8.83
CA TRP A 39 11.39 -7.48 -9.37
C TRP A 39 10.80 -7.53 -10.78
N HIS A 40 11.35 -8.43 -11.57
CA HIS A 40 10.83 -8.76 -12.88
C HIS A 40 9.62 -9.69 -12.81
N TYR A 41 8.94 -9.85 -13.94
CA TYR A 41 7.90 -10.86 -14.08
C TYR A 41 8.39 -12.03 -14.92
N LEU A 42 8.23 -13.24 -14.38
CA LEU A 42 8.29 -14.48 -15.13
C LEU A 42 7.18 -15.42 -14.67
N TYR A 43 6.39 -15.93 -15.62
CA TYR A 43 5.29 -16.84 -15.30
C TYR A 43 5.76 -18.08 -14.53
N GLY A 44 5.02 -18.44 -13.47
CA GLY A 44 5.29 -19.61 -12.63
C GLY A 44 6.55 -19.46 -11.77
N THR A 45 6.91 -18.23 -11.36
CA THR A 45 8.03 -18.00 -10.44
C THR A 45 7.57 -17.36 -9.12
N ILE A 46 8.27 -17.69 -8.04
CA ILE A 46 8.08 -17.19 -6.69
C ILE A 46 9.46 -16.72 -6.20
N ARG A 47 9.76 -15.42 -6.29
CA ARG A 47 11.08 -14.85 -5.93
C ARG A 47 12.25 -15.69 -6.47
N SER A 48 12.22 -15.98 -7.75
CA SER A 48 13.24 -16.81 -8.40
C SER A 48 14.33 -15.94 -9.03
N LYS A 49 15.59 -16.30 -8.86
CA LYS A 49 16.71 -15.60 -9.53
C LYS A 49 16.61 -15.75 -11.05
N THR A 50 16.79 -14.65 -11.78
CA THR A 50 16.65 -14.57 -13.25
C THR A 50 17.88 -15.12 -13.97
N THR A 51 18.21 -16.37 -13.67
CA THR A 51 19.31 -17.08 -14.38
C THR A 51 18.95 -17.38 -15.83
N LYS A 52 19.95 -17.45 -16.71
CA LYS A 52 19.75 -17.85 -18.10
C LYS A 52 19.01 -19.18 -18.24
N ALA A 53 19.30 -20.13 -17.34
CA ALA A 53 18.65 -21.44 -17.34
C ALA A 53 17.14 -21.32 -17.03
N LEU A 54 16.78 -20.51 -16.04
CA LEU A 54 15.37 -20.25 -15.71
C LEU A 54 14.64 -19.53 -16.85
N ILE A 55 15.27 -18.50 -17.44
CA ILE A 55 14.70 -17.76 -18.57
C ILE A 55 14.41 -18.71 -19.74
N GLU A 56 15.36 -19.56 -20.12
CA GLU A 56 15.16 -20.53 -21.18
C GLU A 56 14.10 -21.59 -20.83
N GLU A 57 14.10 -22.08 -19.61
CA GLU A 57 13.07 -23.00 -19.12
C GLU A 57 11.67 -22.40 -19.26
N ARG A 58 11.48 -21.11 -18.86
CA ARG A 58 10.18 -20.43 -18.98
C ARG A 58 9.77 -20.17 -20.42
N TRP A 59 10.72 -19.89 -21.30
CA TRP A 59 10.46 -19.85 -22.73
C TRP A 59 9.86 -21.16 -23.21
N VAL A 60 10.55 -22.27 -22.99
CA VAL A 60 10.14 -23.59 -23.47
C VAL A 60 8.79 -24.03 -22.86
N ASN A 61 8.63 -23.86 -21.58
CA ASN A 61 7.47 -24.40 -20.85
C ASN A 61 6.22 -23.51 -20.89
N PHE A 62 6.35 -22.24 -21.28
CA PHE A 62 5.21 -21.34 -21.27
C PHE A 62 5.16 -20.37 -22.45
N TYR A 63 6.13 -19.46 -22.59
CA TYR A 63 5.99 -18.34 -23.52
C TYR A 63 5.92 -18.75 -24.98
N SER A 64 6.68 -19.77 -25.42
CA SER A 64 6.66 -20.26 -26.78
C SER A 64 5.29 -20.75 -27.25
N SER A 65 4.48 -21.31 -26.34
CA SER A 65 3.14 -21.84 -26.64
C SER A 65 2.01 -20.83 -26.38
N HIS A 66 2.31 -19.66 -25.82
CA HIS A 66 1.33 -18.63 -25.46
C HIS A 66 1.41 -17.38 -26.33
N GLY A 67 1.87 -17.54 -27.58
CA GLY A 67 1.83 -16.49 -28.59
C GLY A 67 2.95 -15.44 -28.49
N TRP A 68 3.98 -15.69 -27.70
CA TRP A 68 5.14 -14.80 -27.60
C TRP A 68 6.10 -15.06 -28.77
N ASN A 69 6.65 -13.97 -29.31
CA ASN A 69 7.75 -14.04 -30.27
C ASN A 69 9.07 -14.20 -29.51
N ARG A 70 9.96 -15.09 -29.97
CA ARG A 70 11.25 -15.34 -29.32
C ARG A 70 12.11 -14.10 -29.24
N SER A 71 12.21 -13.33 -30.28
CA SER A 71 13.05 -12.14 -30.31
C SER A 71 12.54 -11.09 -29.30
N THR A 72 11.22 -10.86 -29.22
CA THR A 72 10.62 -9.96 -28.23
C THR A 72 10.86 -10.46 -26.80
N TYR A 73 10.75 -11.75 -26.58
CA TYR A 73 11.05 -12.34 -25.27
C TYR A 73 12.51 -12.14 -24.89
N ASP A 74 13.44 -12.39 -25.83
CA ASP A 74 14.88 -12.19 -25.60
C ASP A 74 15.21 -10.72 -25.37
N ASP A 75 14.63 -9.79 -26.14
CA ASP A 75 14.86 -8.35 -26.00
C ASP A 75 14.50 -7.86 -24.58
N ILE A 76 13.44 -8.41 -23.98
CA ILE A 76 13.04 -8.08 -22.60
C ILE A 76 13.97 -8.74 -21.60
N THR A 77 14.17 -10.05 -21.72
CA THR A 77 14.87 -10.86 -20.71
C THR A 77 16.39 -10.66 -20.71
N ASN A 78 16.96 -10.17 -21.81
CA ASN A 78 18.37 -9.79 -21.87
C ASN A 78 18.72 -8.60 -20.93
N ASN A 79 17.72 -7.84 -20.50
CA ASN A 79 17.90 -6.79 -19.50
C ASN A 79 17.89 -7.30 -18.05
N PHE A 80 17.52 -8.57 -17.82
CA PHE A 80 17.50 -9.17 -16.50
C PHE A 80 18.92 -9.57 -16.08
N LYS A 81 19.36 -9.11 -14.93
CA LYS A 81 20.64 -9.53 -14.35
C LYS A 81 20.47 -10.87 -13.65
N SER A 82 21.52 -11.68 -13.62
CA SER A 82 21.48 -13.01 -12.98
C SER A 82 21.13 -13.00 -11.50
N ASP A 83 21.33 -11.87 -10.82
CA ASP A 83 21.06 -11.68 -9.40
C ASP A 83 19.69 -11.03 -9.12
N ASP A 84 19.03 -10.53 -10.16
CA ASP A 84 17.67 -9.99 -10.03
C ASP A 84 16.70 -11.12 -9.69
N TYR A 85 15.56 -10.75 -9.14
CA TYR A 85 14.48 -11.68 -8.84
C TYR A 85 13.30 -11.48 -9.78
N ALA A 86 12.56 -12.55 -10.01
CA ALA A 86 11.30 -12.54 -10.73
C ALA A 86 10.20 -13.26 -9.95
N THR A 87 8.97 -12.82 -10.18
CA THR A 87 7.76 -13.42 -9.63
C THR A 87 6.64 -13.38 -10.67
N ASP A 88 5.61 -14.23 -10.52
CA ASP A 88 4.35 -14.02 -11.24
C ASP A 88 3.32 -13.29 -10.35
N CYS A 89 2.10 -13.13 -10.84
CA CYS A 89 1.08 -12.36 -10.16
C CYS A 89 0.74 -12.90 -8.75
N GLN A 90 0.52 -14.21 -8.61
CA GLN A 90 0.26 -14.82 -7.31
C GLN A 90 1.55 -15.11 -6.56
N GLY A 91 2.63 -15.38 -7.28
CA GLY A 91 3.97 -15.63 -6.74
C GLY A 91 4.50 -14.47 -5.88
N LEU A 92 4.05 -13.24 -6.11
CA LEU A 92 4.38 -12.09 -5.25
C LEU A 92 3.88 -12.32 -3.81
N LEU A 93 2.64 -12.75 -3.64
CA LEU A 93 2.08 -13.08 -2.33
C LEU A 93 2.70 -14.36 -1.75
N ASP A 94 2.89 -15.40 -2.58
CA ASP A 94 3.51 -16.65 -2.14
C ASP A 94 4.95 -16.46 -1.69
N ALA A 95 5.67 -15.51 -2.29
CA ALA A 95 7.01 -15.10 -1.85
C ALA A 95 6.98 -14.49 -0.44
N TYR A 96 6.03 -13.59 -0.17
CA TYR A 96 5.86 -13.03 1.17
C TYR A 96 5.60 -14.12 2.22
N PHE A 97 4.67 -15.02 1.95
CA PHE A 97 4.42 -16.15 2.86
C PHE A 97 5.67 -17.00 3.07
N THR A 98 6.37 -17.34 2.00
CA THR A 98 7.50 -18.27 2.05
C THR A 98 8.72 -17.66 2.75
N TYR A 99 9.08 -16.42 2.39
CA TYR A 99 10.35 -15.83 2.80
C TYR A 99 10.25 -14.92 4.03
N GLU A 100 9.09 -14.26 4.22
CA GLU A 100 8.91 -13.36 5.37
C GLU A 100 8.19 -14.07 6.55
N LEU A 101 7.28 -15.00 6.24
CA LEU A 101 6.52 -15.70 7.28
C LEU A 101 6.99 -17.14 7.53
N GLY A 102 7.89 -17.68 6.71
CA GLY A 102 8.36 -19.07 6.81
C GLY A 102 7.28 -20.11 6.46
N ILE A 103 6.20 -19.70 5.78
CA ILE A 103 5.06 -20.55 5.42
C ILE A 103 5.12 -20.81 3.92
N ARG A 104 5.52 -22.03 3.53
CA ARG A 104 5.57 -22.38 2.10
C ARG A 104 4.18 -22.40 1.49
N THR A 105 3.97 -21.58 0.47
CA THR A 105 2.78 -21.54 -0.38
C THR A 105 3.18 -21.54 -1.85
N ASP A 106 2.34 -22.13 -2.68
CA ASP A 106 2.46 -22.18 -4.14
C ASP A 106 1.06 -22.42 -4.68
N ILE A 107 0.27 -21.34 -4.73
CA ILE A 107 -1.12 -21.37 -5.17
C ILE A 107 -1.29 -20.53 -6.43
N ASN A 108 -2.49 -20.51 -6.99
CA ASN A 108 -2.83 -19.63 -8.10
C ASN A 108 -3.91 -18.61 -7.69
N ALA A 109 -4.11 -17.59 -8.53
CA ALA A 109 -5.09 -16.53 -8.28
C ALA A 109 -6.52 -17.06 -8.07
N ASP A 110 -6.92 -18.12 -8.76
CA ASP A 110 -8.26 -18.73 -8.60
C ASP A 110 -8.43 -19.39 -7.23
N TYR A 111 -7.39 -20.10 -6.77
CA TYR A 111 -7.39 -20.67 -5.42
C TYR A 111 -7.43 -19.59 -4.36
N ASN A 112 -6.66 -18.50 -4.51
CA ASN A 112 -6.68 -17.35 -3.62
C ASN A 112 -8.10 -16.79 -3.52
N TYR A 113 -8.71 -16.42 -4.64
CA TYR A 113 -10.07 -15.89 -4.67
C TYR A 113 -11.07 -16.81 -4.00
N ARG A 114 -11.06 -18.10 -4.36
CA ARG A 114 -12.08 -19.06 -3.86
C ARG A 114 -11.93 -19.41 -2.40
N ASN A 115 -10.68 -19.54 -1.92
CA ASN A 115 -10.39 -20.16 -0.62
C ASN A 115 -9.90 -19.16 0.43
N TRP A 116 -9.23 -18.07 0.04
CA TRP A 116 -8.67 -17.11 1.00
C TRP A 116 -9.52 -15.86 1.14
N CYS A 117 -10.24 -15.48 0.09
CA CYS A 117 -11.08 -14.28 0.12
C CYS A 117 -12.47 -14.56 0.71
N THR A 118 -12.92 -13.60 1.49
CA THR A 118 -14.31 -13.40 1.94
C THR A 118 -14.81 -12.05 1.40
N ASP A 119 -16.06 -11.68 1.68
CA ASP A 119 -16.65 -10.40 1.24
C ASP A 119 -16.19 -10.05 -0.18
N LYS A 120 -16.52 -10.92 -1.12
CA LYS A 120 -16.00 -10.94 -2.48
C LYS A 120 -17.10 -11.06 -3.52
N GLY A 121 -16.86 -10.48 -4.69
CA GLY A 121 -17.81 -10.49 -5.80
C GLY A 121 -17.22 -9.88 -7.06
N LEU A 122 -18.09 -9.57 -8.02
CA LEU A 122 -17.74 -8.69 -9.12
C LEU A 122 -17.33 -7.32 -8.58
N ILE A 123 -16.46 -6.63 -9.31
CA ILE A 123 -15.88 -5.38 -8.83
C ILE A 123 -16.95 -4.32 -8.54
N ASP A 124 -18.02 -4.32 -9.33
CA ASP A 124 -19.14 -3.37 -9.22
C ASP A 124 -20.25 -3.83 -8.27
N ASP A 125 -20.28 -5.11 -7.86
CA ASP A 125 -21.34 -5.69 -7.05
C ASP A 125 -21.02 -5.65 -5.54
N VAL A 126 -19.77 -5.44 -5.16
CA VAL A 126 -19.35 -5.37 -3.76
C VAL A 126 -19.66 -3.98 -3.21
N ASP A 127 -20.69 -3.89 -2.37
CA ASP A 127 -21.20 -2.63 -1.79
C ASP A 127 -20.39 -2.22 -0.54
N ARG A 128 -19.14 -1.85 -0.75
CA ARG A 128 -18.29 -1.18 0.23
C ARG A 128 -17.14 -0.43 -0.45
N PRO A 129 -16.57 0.60 0.20
CA PRO A 129 -15.36 1.27 -0.31
C PRO A 129 -14.21 0.29 -0.57
N TYR A 130 -13.29 0.69 -1.43
CA TYR A 130 -12.03 -0.03 -1.60
C TYR A 130 -11.18 0.09 -0.33
N THR A 131 -10.51 -1.02 0.00
CA THR A 131 -9.71 -1.13 1.22
C THR A 131 -8.27 -1.48 0.87
N VAL A 132 -7.28 -0.83 1.50
CA VAL A 132 -5.87 -1.19 1.32
C VAL A 132 -5.66 -2.66 1.68
N GLY A 133 -4.93 -3.37 0.84
CA GLY A 133 -4.73 -4.82 0.95
C GLY A 133 -5.83 -5.67 0.33
N GLU A 134 -6.92 -5.07 -0.15
CA GLU A 134 -7.95 -5.81 -0.87
C GLU A 134 -7.38 -6.40 -2.16
N ALA A 135 -7.64 -7.69 -2.36
CA ALA A 135 -7.23 -8.40 -3.56
C ALA A 135 -8.16 -8.10 -4.74
N LEU A 136 -7.57 -7.78 -5.87
CA LEU A 136 -8.23 -7.54 -7.15
C LEU A 136 -7.90 -8.67 -8.12
N PHE A 137 -8.87 -9.10 -8.91
CA PHE A 137 -8.71 -10.24 -9.80
C PHE A 137 -9.20 -9.95 -11.21
N ILE A 138 -8.55 -10.58 -12.19
CA ILE A 138 -9.03 -10.64 -13.57
C ILE A 138 -9.46 -12.07 -13.83
N ALA A 139 -10.74 -12.26 -14.17
CA ALA A 139 -11.29 -13.55 -14.56
C ALA A 139 -11.25 -13.74 -16.08
N ASN A 140 -11.03 -14.97 -16.54
CA ASN A 140 -11.27 -15.33 -17.92
C ASN A 140 -12.78 -15.53 -18.22
N LYS A 141 -13.14 -15.77 -19.47
CA LYS A 141 -14.53 -15.97 -19.91
C LYS A 141 -15.27 -17.13 -19.20
N LYS A 142 -14.54 -18.02 -18.54
CA LYS A 142 -15.09 -19.16 -17.78
C LYS A 142 -15.22 -18.86 -16.29
N GLY A 143 -14.97 -17.61 -15.86
CA GLY A 143 -15.02 -17.19 -14.46
C GLY A 143 -13.85 -17.69 -13.60
N LYS A 144 -12.76 -18.19 -14.22
CA LYS A 144 -11.52 -18.55 -13.48
C LYS A 144 -10.61 -17.34 -13.36
N MET A 145 -10.15 -17.05 -12.15
CA MET A 145 -9.19 -15.97 -11.89
C MET A 145 -7.84 -16.33 -12.51
N THR A 146 -7.33 -15.45 -13.36
CA THR A 146 -6.07 -15.64 -14.10
C THR A 146 -5.00 -14.65 -13.71
N HIS A 147 -5.38 -13.61 -12.95
CA HIS A 147 -4.48 -12.58 -12.48
C HIS A 147 -4.93 -12.03 -11.12
N VAL A 148 -3.98 -11.51 -10.34
CA VAL A 148 -4.22 -10.88 -9.04
C VAL A 148 -3.28 -9.71 -8.81
N GLY A 149 -3.78 -8.68 -8.13
CA GLY A 149 -3.06 -7.56 -7.55
C GLY A 149 -3.74 -7.13 -6.25
N TRP A 150 -3.23 -6.12 -5.59
CA TRP A 150 -3.75 -5.68 -4.28
C TRP A 150 -3.78 -4.16 -4.19
N ILE A 151 -4.86 -3.62 -3.64
CA ILE A 151 -4.93 -2.19 -3.35
C ILE A 151 -3.78 -1.82 -2.40
N CYS A 152 -2.93 -0.87 -2.82
CA CYS A 152 -1.79 -0.42 -2.03
C CYS A 152 -1.93 1.03 -1.52
N GLY A 153 -2.96 1.73 -1.95
CA GLY A 153 -3.24 3.11 -1.60
C GLY A 153 -4.21 3.74 -2.57
N PHE A 154 -4.23 5.06 -2.58
CA PHE A 154 -5.07 5.88 -3.45
C PHE A 154 -4.23 7.01 -4.03
N ASP A 155 -4.68 7.63 -5.10
CA ASP A 155 -4.10 8.90 -5.53
C ASP A 155 -4.82 10.09 -4.86
N SER A 156 -4.36 11.32 -5.14
CA SER A 156 -4.94 12.54 -4.57
C SER A 156 -6.41 12.76 -4.95
N ASP A 157 -6.90 12.10 -6.01
CA ASP A 157 -8.28 12.20 -6.48
C ASP A 157 -9.17 11.11 -5.84
N GLY A 158 -8.57 10.25 -5.00
CA GLY A 158 -9.23 9.14 -4.34
C GLY A 158 -9.34 7.88 -5.20
N GLU A 159 -8.69 7.84 -6.37
CA GLU A 159 -8.69 6.65 -7.22
C GLU A 159 -7.79 5.56 -6.64
N PRO A 160 -8.25 4.32 -6.52
CA PRO A 160 -7.47 3.24 -5.96
C PRO A 160 -6.24 2.91 -6.82
N LEU A 161 -5.13 2.64 -6.14
CA LEU A 161 -3.86 2.19 -6.70
C LEU A 161 -3.62 0.74 -6.31
N ALA A 162 -3.20 -0.08 -7.26
CA ALA A 162 -2.92 -1.49 -7.06
C ALA A 162 -1.45 -1.81 -7.30
N VAL A 163 -0.83 -2.58 -6.39
CA VAL A 163 0.45 -3.25 -6.63
C VAL A 163 0.18 -4.60 -7.27
N GLU A 164 0.84 -4.90 -8.37
CA GLU A 164 0.70 -6.16 -9.12
C GLU A 164 2.00 -6.57 -9.81
N ALA A 165 2.29 -7.87 -9.88
CA ALA A 165 3.25 -8.40 -10.85
C ALA A 165 2.50 -8.56 -12.18
N ARG A 166 2.61 -7.53 -13.06
CA ARG A 166 1.68 -7.29 -14.16
C ARG A 166 1.90 -8.19 -15.37
N GLY A 167 3.12 -8.54 -15.65
CA GLY A 167 3.50 -9.32 -16.82
C GLY A 167 4.93 -9.05 -17.25
N LEU A 168 5.41 -9.83 -18.24
CA LEU A 168 6.81 -9.84 -18.67
C LEU A 168 7.37 -8.46 -19.03
N ASN A 169 6.57 -7.61 -19.67
CA ASN A 169 6.98 -6.27 -20.09
C ASN A 169 7.07 -5.26 -18.94
N TYR A 170 6.56 -5.59 -17.77
CA TYR A 170 6.32 -4.61 -16.72
C TYR A 170 7.02 -4.94 -15.39
N GLY A 171 7.13 -6.21 -15.03
CA GLY A 171 7.58 -6.59 -13.69
C GLY A 171 6.52 -6.32 -12.61
N VAL A 172 6.96 -5.99 -11.41
CA VAL A 172 6.10 -5.55 -10.30
C VAL A 172 5.94 -4.03 -10.39
N VAL A 173 4.70 -3.57 -10.44
CA VAL A 173 4.34 -2.17 -10.73
C VAL A 173 3.17 -1.69 -9.89
N ILE A 174 3.00 -0.37 -9.82
CA ILE A 174 1.76 0.26 -9.35
C ILE A 174 0.94 0.68 -10.55
N THR A 175 -0.35 0.35 -10.52
CA THR A 175 -1.32 0.71 -11.56
C THR A 175 -2.55 1.34 -10.93
N ARG A 176 -3.15 2.33 -11.61
CA ARG A 176 -4.48 2.83 -11.25
C ARG A 176 -5.53 1.76 -11.56
N LEU A 177 -6.57 1.70 -10.74
CA LEU A 177 -7.66 0.74 -10.91
C LEU A 177 -8.30 0.84 -12.29
N ASP A 178 -8.60 2.07 -12.75
CA ASP A 178 -9.25 2.39 -14.01
C ASP A 178 -8.41 2.03 -15.25
N ASN A 179 -7.10 1.90 -15.11
CA ASN A 179 -6.18 1.50 -16.19
C ASN A 179 -6.09 -0.03 -16.39
N ARG A 180 -6.91 -0.80 -15.67
CA ARG A 180 -6.89 -2.26 -15.70
C ARG A 180 -8.32 -2.83 -15.78
N SER A 181 -8.47 -3.95 -16.45
CA SER A 181 -9.76 -4.63 -16.59
C SER A 181 -10.02 -5.58 -15.41
N TRP A 182 -9.93 -5.07 -14.19
CA TRP A 182 -10.27 -5.86 -13.01
C TRP A 182 -11.75 -6.27 -13.05
N THR A 183 -12.03 -7.50 -12.67
CA THR A 183 -13.39 -8.07 -12.77
C THR A 183 -13.97 -8.44 -11.41
N HIS A 184 -13.13 -8.79 -10.45
CA HIS A 184 -13.54 -9.23 -9.13
C HIS A 184 -12.66 -8.60 -8.06
N ARG A 185 -13.18 -8.54 -6.83
CA ARG A 185 -12.47 -8.06 -5.65
C ARG A 185 -12.82 -8.88 -4.43
N GLY A 186 -12.01 -8.85 -3.37
CA GLY A 186 -12.31 -9.53 -2.12
C GLY A 186 -11.24 -9.36 -1.05
N LEU A 187 -11.64 -9.49 0.21
CA LEU A 187 -10.76 -9.42 1.37
C LEU A 187 -10.20 -10.79 1.72
N MET A 188 -8.89 -10.94 1.83
CA MET A 188 -8.22 -12.21 2.20
C MET A 188 -8.26 -12.48 3.71
N THR A 189 -9.41 -12.30 4.36
CA THR A 189 -9.54 -12.38 5.83
C THR A 189 -9.26 -13.76 6.41
N LYS A 190 -9.24 -14.80 5.58
CA LYS A 190 -8.82 -16.15 6.04
C LYS A 190 -7.29 -16.25 6.24
N LYS A 191 -6.53 -15.25 5.84
CA LYS A 191 -5.06 -15.22 5.90
C LYS A 191 -4.51 -14.00 6.61
N PHE A 192 -5.21 -12.87 6.53
CA PHE A 192 -4.77 -11.59 7.05
C PHE A 192 -5.85 -10.93 7.90
N GLU A 193 -5.40 -10.13 8.82
CA GLU A 193 -6.17 -9.12 9.52
C GLU A 193 -6.12 -7.83 8.71
N TYR A 194 -7.26 -7.17 8.60
CA TYR A 194 -7.43 -5.88 7.89
C TYR A 194 -7.60 -4.72 8.87
N GLU A 195 -7.52 -5.01 10.15
CA GLU A 195 -7.36 -3.97 11.15
C GLU A 195 -5.98 -3.35 10.95
N GLU A 196 -5.94 -2.05 10.73
CA GLU A 196 -4.68 -1.33 10.89
C GLU A 196 -4.15 -1.66 12.27
N GLU A 197 -2.84 -1.86 12.40
CA GLU A 197 -2.21 -1.79 13.72
C GLU A 197 -2.37 -0.33 14.17
N HIS A 198 -3.52 -0.03 14.76
CA HIS A 198 -3.83 1.26 15.37
C HIS A 198 -3.09 1.43 16.69
N ASP A 199 -1.89 0.91 16.78
CA ASP A 199 -1.10 0.96 17.99
C ASP A 199 -0.25 2.21 18.11
N MET A 200 -0.66 3.33 17.47
CA MET A 200 -0.09 4.60 17.90
C MET A 200 -1.07 5.73 17.52
N PRO A 201 -1.69 6.39 18.49
CA PRO A 201 -2.32 7.67 18.21
C PRO A 201 -1.27 8.62 17.63
N ILE A 202 -1.54 9.18 16.46
CA ILE A 202 -0.66 10.21 15.88
C ILE A 202 -0.84 11.43 16.78
N ARG A 203 0.16 11.68 17.62
CA ARG A 203 0.21 12.84 18.49
C ARG A 203 1.10 13.87 17.82
N ILE A 204 0.54 15.02 17.45
CA ILE A 204 1.29 16.09 16.80
C ILE A 204 1.56 17.17 17.85
N GLU A 205 2.82 17.33 18.22
CA GLU A 205 3.25 18.32 19.22
C GLU A 205 4.31 19.25 18.64
N LYS A 206 4.28 20.50 19.12
CA LYS A 206 5.49 21.32 19.07
C LYS A 206 6.40 20.90 20.19
N THR A 207 7.35 20.01 19.91
CA THR A 207 8.32 19.51 20.89
C THR A 207 9.63 20.28 20.84
N ASN A 208 10.45 20.14 21.89
CA ASN A 208 11.84 20.54 21.87
C ASN A 208 12.71 19.31 22.23
N PRO A 209 13.43 18.69 21.29
CA PRO A 209 13.58 19.10 19.88
C PRO A 209 12.29 18.94 19.05
N MET A 210 12.16 19.76 17.98
CA MET A 210 11.00 19.75 17.08
C MET A 210 10.84 18.40 16.40
N LEU A 211 9.61 17.87 16.33
CA LEU A 211 9.28 16.68 15.57
C LEU A 211 9.63 16.88 14.10
N GLN A 212 10.35 15.93 13.54
CA GLN A 212 10.79 15.94 12.14
C GLN A 212 10.64 14.54 11.54
N GLY A 213 10.45 14.51 10.24
CA GLY A 213 10.44 13.27 9.48
C GLY A 213 9.41 13.24 8.37
N GLU A 214 9.40 12.15 7.63
CA GLU A 214 8.56 11.99 6.44
C GLU A 214 7.07 11.98 6.75
N TYR A 215 6.66 11.49 7.91
CA TYR A 215 5.26 11.54 8.34
C TYR A 215 4.77 12.99 8.55
N ILE A 216 5.66 13.91 8.93
CA ILE A 216 5.33 15.35 9.00
C ILE A 216 5.23 15.93 7.58
N SER A 217 6.10 15.53 6.65
CA SER A 217 5.98 15.93 5.23
C SER A 217 4.65 15.44 4.64
N ALA A 218 4.29 14.19 4.89
CA ALA A 218 3.00 13.63 4.43
C ALA A 218 1.80 14.38 5.02
N LEU A 219 1.86 14.74 6.31
CA LEU A 219 0.84 15.56 6.96
C LEU A 219 0.74 16.96 6.33
N GLN A 220 1.86 17.62 6.06
CA GLN A 220 1.90 18.94 5.41
C GLN A 220 1.30 18.88 4.00
N ILE A 221 1.62 17.85 3.21
CA ILE A 221 1.03 17.59 1.89
C ILE A 221 -0.50 17.42 2.04
N ALA A 222 -0.95 16.58 2.98
CA ALA A 222 -2.37 16.34 3.18
C ALA A 222 -3.12 17.62 3.60
N MET A 223 -2.56 18.42 4.50
CA MET A 223 -3.16 19.69 4.91
C MET A 223 -3.29 20.66 3.73
N ASN A 224 -2.25 20.81 2.91
CA ASN A 224 -2.28 21.63 1.71
C ASN A 224 -3.32 21.14 0.71
N ALA A 225 -3.36 19.84 0.43
CA ALA A 225 -4.34 19.22 -0.49
C ALA A 225 -5.79 19.44 -0.03
N LEU A 226 -6.02 19.46 1.28
CA LEU A 226 -7.32 19.73 1.89
C LEU A 226 -7.63 21.23 2.04
N GLY A 227 -6.71 22.12 1.61
CA GLY A 227 -6.87 23.57 1.69
C GLY A 227 -6.66 24.18 3.08
N TYR A 228 -6.04 23.44 4.01
CA TYR A 228 -5.69 23.98 5.34
C TYR A 228 -4.34 24.66 5.31
N THR A 229 -4.33 25.95 5.71
CA THR A 229 -3.19 26.85 5.60
C THR A 229 -2.66 27.23 6.98
N ASP A 230 -1.54 27.95 7.02
CA ASP A 230 -1.08 28.63 8.22
C ASP A 230 -2.07 29.77 8.64
N ALA A 231 -1.86 30.38 9.79
CA ALA A 231 -2.72 31.47 10.28
C ALA A 231 -2.76 32.72 9.35
N ASN A 232 -1.85 32.82 8.40
CA ASN A 232 -1.77 33.92 7.42
C ASN A 232 -2.41 33.56 6.07
N GLY A 233 -2.96 32.35 5.93
CA GLY A 233 -3.56 31.86 4.68
C GLY A 233 -2.55 31.35 3.67
N ASN A 234 -1.30 31.06 4.06
CA ASN A 234 -0.31 30.46 3.16
C ASN A 234 -0.30 28.95 3.27
N GLU A 235 -0.07 28.27 2.16
CA GLU A 235 0.23 26.83 2.14
C GLU A 235 1.43 26.50 3.03
N LEU A 236 1.43 25.29 3.59
CA LEU A 236 2.56 24.82 4.38
C LEU A 236 3.75 24.49 3.47
N GLU A 237 4.94 24.88 3.90
CA GLU A 237 6.18 24.35 3.33
C GLU A 237 6.30 22.87 3.72
N VAL A 238 6.53 22.00 2.72
CA VAL A 238 6.72 20.57 2.92
C VAL A 238 8.17 20.29 3.29
N ASP A 239 8.55 20.66 4.50
CA ASP A 239 9.94 20.58 5.00
C ASP A 239 10.15 19.44 6.02
N GLY A 240 9.09 18.69 6.30
CA GLY A 240 9.12 17.60 7.27
C GLY A 240 9.29 18.05 8.72
N LYS A 241 9.03 19.33 9.04
CA LYS A 241 9.18 19.87 10.39
C LYS A 241 7.83 20.30 10.96
N CYS A 242 7.52 19.83 12.17
CA CYS A 242 6.29 20.20 12.87
C CYS A 242 6.47 21.56 13.58
N GLY A 243 6.51 22.63 12.78
CA GLY A 243 6.57 23.99 13.28
C GLY A 243 5.19 24.57 13.59
N THR A 244 5.17 25.83 14.06
CA THR A 244 3.93 26.55 14.42
C THR A 244 2.92 26.58 13.27
N LYS A 245 3.35 26.73 12.03
CA LYS A 245 2.49 26.75 10.84
C LYS A 245 1.77 25.41 10.62
N THR A 246 2.52 24.29 10.71
CA THR A 246 1.95 22.94 10.61
C THR A 246 0.91 22.70 11.70
N VAL A 247 1.21 23.08 12.94
CA VAL A 247 0.28 22.98 14.06
C VAL A 247 -1.00 23.80 13.81
N GLN A 248 -0.89 25.02 13.29
CA GLN A 248 -2.04 25.88 12.97
C GLN A 248 -2.97 25.25 11.93
N ALA A 249 -2.41 24.73 10.82
CA ALA A 249 -3.19 24.07 9.79
C ALA A 249 -3.93 22.82 10.32
N VAL A 250 -3.24 22.00 11.11
CA VAL A 250 -3.86 20.81 11.73
C VAL A 250 -4.95 21.21 12.74
N THR A 251 -4.73 22.26 13.52
CA THR A 251 -5.75 22.77 14.44
C THR A 251 -6.99 23.25 13.68
N ALA A 252 -6.80 23.96 12.56
CA ALA A 252 -7.90 24.37 11.71
C ALA A 252 -8.67 23.18 11.13
N PHE A 253 -7.97 22.13 10.69
CA PHE A 253 -8.58 20.87 10.24
C PHE A 253 -9.42 20.22 11.35
N VAL A 254 -8.85 20.02 12.54
CA VAL A 254 -9.53 19.42 13.69
C VAL A 254 -10.78 20.20 14.07
N ASN A 255 -10.70 21.54 14.11
CA ASN A 255 -11.84 22.38 14.42
C ASN A 255 -12.95 22.33 13.38
N ALA A 256 -12.58 22.22 12.09
CA ALA A 256 -13.55 22.10 10.99
C ALA A 256 -14.24 20.73 10.96
N HIS A 257 -13.64 19.71 11.57
CA HIS A 257 -14.13 18.33 11.59
C HIS A 257 -14.38 17.83 13.03
N ALA A 258 -14.76 18.72 13.93
CA ALA A 258 -14.97 18.41 15.36
C ALA A 258 -15.99 17.28 15.59
N ASP A 259 -16.96 17.10 14.67
CA ASP A 259 -17.95 16.03 14.73
C ASP A 259 -17.35 14.64 14.46
N TYR A 260 -16.17 14.60 13.85
CA TYR A 260 -15.43 13.36 13.51
C TYR A 260 -14.15 13.20 14.35
N CYS A 261 -13.72 14.26 15.03
CA CYS A 261 -12.53 14.25 15.88
C CYS A 261 -12.96 14.21 17.34
N VAL A 262 -12.90 13.05 17.98
CA VAL A 262 -13.16 12.95 19.42
C VAL A 262 -11.95 13.50 20.18
N VAL A 263 -12.06 14.73 20.69
CA VAL A 263 -11.12 15.27 21.66
C VAL A 263 -11.50 14.68 23.03
N GLN A 264 -10.83 13.60 23.42
CA GLN A 264 -11.01 13.06 24.76
C GLN A 264 -10.22 13.92 25.77
N PRO A 265 -10.81 14.29 26.92
CA PRO A 265 -10.03 14.80 28.04
C PRO A 265 -9.05 13.70 28.46
N VAL A 266 -7.78 14.04 28.57
CA VAL A 266 -6.76 13.07 28.98
C VAL A 266 -6.97 12.81 30.48
N GLU A 267 -7.64 11.70 30.82
CA GLU A 267 -7.37 11.02 32.09
C GLU A 267 -5.96 10.44 31.97
N GLU A 268 -5.08 10.69 32.95
CA GLU A 268 -3.71 10.21 32.90
C GLU A 268 -3.71 8.69 32.61
N PRO A 269 -3.05 8.25 31.53
CA PRO A 269 -3.06 6.83 31.19
C PRO A 269 -2.30 6.05 32.24
N THR A 270 -2.93 5.00 32.76
CA THR A 270 -2.28 4.02 33.64
C THR A 270 -1.31 3.11 32.91
N GLU A 271 -1.18 3.25 31.59
CA GLU A 271 -0.18 2.58 30.78
C GLU A 271 0.71 3.59 30.06
N THR A 272 2.02 3.40 30.14
CA THR A 272 3.06 4.29 29.60
C THR A 272 3.14 4.17 28.08
N PHE A 273 2.32 4.93 27.36
CA PHE A 273 2.50 5.15 25.92
C PHE A 273 3.41 6.35 25.69
N SER A 274 4.43 6.20 24.86
CA SER A 274 5.29 7.33 24.46
C SER A 274 4.51 8.25 23.51
N PRO A 275 4.34 9.53 23.84
CA PRO A 275 3.54 10.44 23.01
C PRO A 275 4.23 10.75 21.69
N ILE A 276 3.44 10.82 20.62
CA ILE A 276 3.91 11.22 19.28
C ILE A 276 3.75 12.73 19.06
N ALA A 277 2.75 13.40 19.61
CA ALA A 277 2.60 14.87 19.57
C ALA A 277 1.64 15.45 20.62
N THR A 278 1.96 16.61 21.21
CA THR A 278 1.11 17.40 22.14
C THR A 278 1.10 18.86 21.70
N PHE A 279 -0.07 19.49 21.63
CA PHE A 279 -0.22 20.92 21.33
C PHE A 279 -0.31 21.73 22.61
N THR A 280 0.40 22.86 22.65
CA THR A 280 0.19 23.88 23.66
C THR A 280 -0.13 25.19 22.98
N SER A 281 -1.31 25.75 23.24
CA SER A 281 -1.66 27.10 22.84
C SER A 281 -1.61 28.03 24.06
N THR A 282 -1.85 29.33 23.86
CA THR A 282 -1.85 30.32 24.96
C THR A 282 -2.99 30.08 25.95
N ASP A 283 -3.96 29.27 25.62
CA ASP A 283 -5.16 28.95 26.40
C ASP A 283 -5.21 27.50 26.90
N GLY A 284 -4.19 26.68 26.60
CA GLY A 284 -4.08 25.31 27.12
C GLY A 284 -3.16 24.39 26.35
N THR A 285 -2.90 23.20 26.89
CA THR A 285 -2.18 22.12 26.25
C THR A 285 -3.19 21.11 25.71
N TYR A 286 -3.13 20.84 24.43
CA TYR A 286 -4.01 19.91 23.73
C TYR A 286 -3.20 18.75 23.18
N ASN A 287 -3.72 17.54 23.34
CA ASN A 287 -3.16 16.33 22.75
C ASN A 287 -4.04 15.91 21.58
N LEU A 288 -3.48 15.84 20.38
CA LEU A 288 -4.16 15.18 19.26
C LEU A 288 -3.90 13.69 19.39
N ILE A 289 -4.94 12.94 19.73
CA ILE A 289 -4.95 11.49 19.70
C ILE A 289 -5.92 11.10 18.60
N ILE A 290 -5.44 10.55 17.50
CA ILE A 290 -6.30 9.92 16.51
C ILE A 290 -6.65 8.54 17.07
N VAL A 291 -7.83 8.42 17.66
CA VAL A 291 -8.36 7.13 18.09
C VAL A 291 -9.19 6.56 16.96
N PRO A 292 -8.98 5.29 16.57
CA PRO A 292 -9.87 4.65 15.62
C PRO A 292 -11.28 4.63 16.19
N CYS A 293 -12.24 4.97 15.35
CA CYS A 293 -13.64 4.85 15.70
C CYS A 293 -13.95 3.36 15.87
N SER A 294 -14.04 2.88 17.11
CA SER A 294 -14.65 1.58 17.36
C SER A 294 -16.12 1.70 16.97
N SER A 295 -16.51 1.06 15.87
CA SER A 295 -17.91 0.86 15.55
C SER A 295 -18.51 -0.13 16.54
N GLU A 296 -18.91 0.36 17.71
CA GLU A 296 -19.93 -0.31 18.49
C GLU A 296 -21.18 0.59 18.50
N VAL A 297 -22.12 0.26 17.66
CA VAL A 297 -23.57 0.26 17.94
C VAL A 297 -24.20 -0.89 17.21
#